data_531ce9df3186ffe01a49cf6a5790eb16
#
_entry.id   531ce9df3186ffe01a49cf6a5790eb16
#
_cell.length_a   1.000
_cell.length_b   1.000
_cell.length_c   1.000
_cell.angle_alpha   90.00
_cell.angle_beta   90.00
_cell.angle_gamma   90.00
#
_symmetry.space_group_name_H-M   'P 1'
#
loop_
_entity.id
_entity.type
_entity.pdbx_description
1 polymer ?
#
loop_
_entity_poly.entity_id
_entity_poly.type
_entity_poly.pdbx_seq_one_letter_code
_entity_poly.pdbx_strand_id
1 'polypeptide(L)'
;EMENHNKIIDNIDFHYGRCWPLDIALWDIIGKKCGQPIYKLLGGKQDKIKAYCSCGARIPAEERAEKAREYVEMGFKAMKIRFHHEDVREDIKVVEAVRGAIGDKMEIMVDGNQAWKMPWDVERIWDLKKAVKVARELEKLGVYWLEEPLHHADYDNLARLREMTDIRIAGGEMNRRWHDFRDLADKGSYDV
;
A
#
# COMPACT_ATOMS: atom_id res chain seq x y z
N GLU A 1 -17.34 20.39 18.79
CA GLU A 1 -17.34 18.98 19.27
C GLU A 1 -16.19 18.19 18.64
N MET A 2 -15.99 18.23 17.32
CA MET A 2 -14.85 17.55 16.63
C MET A 2 -13.47 18.01 17.10
N GLU A 3 -13.31 19.32 17.36
CA GLU A 3 -12.05 19.85 17.90
C GLU A 3 -11.70 19.27 19.28
N ASN A 4 -12.69 19.08 20.14
CA ASN A 4 -12.49 18.46 21.45
C ASN A 4 -12.16 16.96 21.33
N HIS A 5 -12.81 16.25 20.37
CA HIS A 5 -12.48 14.86 20.08
C HIS A 5 -11.01 14.71 19.70
N ASN A 6 -10.51 15.49 18.74
CA ASN A 6 -9.12 15.44 18.30
C ASN A 6 -8.15 15.75 19.43
N LYS A 7 -8.43 16.76 20.28
CA LYS A 7 -7.58 17.07 21.44
C LYS A 7 -7.48 15.92 22.44
N ILE A 8 -8.59 15.20 22.66
CA ILE A 8 -8.60 14.02 23.54
C ILE A 8 -7.75 12.90 22.94
N ILE A 9 -7.93 12.62 21.66
CA ILE A 9 -7.18 11.58 20.96
C ILE A 9 -5.67 11.89 20.95
N ASP A 10 -5.28 13.13 20.64
CA ASP A 10 -3.88 13.56 20.66
C ASP A 10 -3.25 13.41 22.05
N ASN A 11 -4.02 13.73 23.10
CA ASN A 11 -3.56 13.59 24.49
C ASN A 11 -3.35 12.12 24.87
N ILE A 12 -4.28 11.25 24.49
CA ILE A 12 -4.16 9.80 24.74
C ILE A 12 -2.96 9.23 23.95
N ASP A 13 -2.78 9.62 22.70
CA ASP A 13 -1.66 9.15 21.87
C ASP A 13 -0.31 9.58 22.45
N PHE A 14 -0.22 10.79 22.99
CA PHE A 14 0.99 11.29 23.67
C PHE A 14 1.36 10.45 24.91
N HIS A 15 0.40 10.09 25.75
CA HIS A 15 0.65 9.40 27.01
C HIS A 15 0.74 7.88 26.90
N TYR A 16 -0.06 7.28 26.02
CA TYR A 16 -0.28 5.83 25.98
C TYR A 16 0.08 5.20 24.63
N GLY A 17 0.53 6.00 23.66
CA GLY A 17 0.83 5.54 22.31
C GLY A 17 -0.45 5.35 21.51
N ARG A 18 -0.52 4.32 20.67
CA ARG A 18 -1.58 4.14 19.68
C ARG A 18 -2.98 4.02 20.29
N CYS A 19 -3.85 4.95 19.98
CA CYS A 19 -5.26 4.90 20.39
C CYS A 19 -6.23 4.69 19.21
N TRP A 20 -5.75 4.37 18.02
CA TRP A 20 -6.61 4.20 16.84
C TRP A 20 -7.78 3.20 17.04
N PRO A 21 -7.70 2.11 17.82
CA PRO A 21 -8.86 1.26 18.06
C PRO A 21 -9.98 1.99 18.81
N LEU A 22 -9.60 2.84 19.78
CA LEU A 22 -10.56 3.65 20.52
C LEU A 22 -11.16 4.75 19.64
N ASP A 23 -10.35 5.42 18.83
CA ASP A 23 -10.77 6.43 17.87
C ASP A 23 -11.81 5.88 16.89
N ILE A 24 -11.53 4.73 16.28
CA ILE A 24 -12.47 4.03 15.38
C ILE A 24 -13.78 3.70 16.09
N ALA A 25 -13.72 3.17 17.34
CA ALA A 25 -14.90 2.85 18.11
C ALA A 25 -15.76 4.08 18.44
N LEU A 26 -15.13 5.21 18.77
CA LEU A 26 -15.83 6.47 19.02
C LEU A 26 -16.49 7.01 17.75
N TRP A 27 -15.82 6.95 16.60
CA TRP A 27 -16.41 7.33 15.32
C TRP A 27 -17.60 6.43 14.95
N ASP A 28 -17.51 5.12 15.21
CA ASP A 28 -18.63 4.19 14.98
C ASP A 28 -19.86 4.57 15.83
N ILE A 29 -19.65 4.89 17.12
CA ILE A 29 -20.71 5.37 18.01
C ILE A 29 -21.34 6.66 17.50
N ILE A 30 -20.51 7.63 17.07
CA ILE A 30 -20.98 8.91 16.53
C ILE A 30 -21.81 8.67 15.26
N GLY A 31 -21.34 7.84 14.35
CA GLY A 31 -22.05 7.50 13.13
C GLY A 31 -23.42 6.88 13.41
N LYS A 32 -23.48 5.89 14.30
CA LYS A 32 -24.72 5.25 14.74
C LYS A 32 -25.68 6.22 15.40
N LYS A 33 -25.19 7.08 16.30
CA LYS A 33 -25.99 8.09 16.98
C LYS A 33 -26.58 9.13 16.01
N CYS A 34 -25.82 9.52 15.00
CA CYS A 34 -26.25 10.48 13.98
C CYS A 34 -27.09 9.85 12.86
N GLY A 35 -27.21 8.51 12.81
CA GLY A 35 -27.84 7.79 11.70
C GLY A 35 -27.17 8.03 10.36
N GLN A 36 -25.85 8.30 10.35
CA GLN A 36 -25.09 8.63 9.15
C GLN A 36 -23.82 7.79 9.06
N PRO A 37 -23.44 7.32 7.86
CA PRO A 37 -22.13 6.70 7.66
C PRO A 37 -21.00 7.70 7.95
N ILE A 38 -19.91 7.21 8.53
CA ILE A 38 -18.79 8.03 8.99
C ILE A 38 -18.20 8.88 7.85
N TYR A 39 -18.10 8.33 6.63
CA TYR A 39 -17.57 9.08 5.50
C TYR A 39 -18.34 10.37 5.21
N LYS A 40 -19.68 10.38 5.41
CA LYS A 40 -20.50 11.59 5.26
C LYS A 40 -20.22 12.60 6.35
N LEU A 41 -20.06 12.15 7.60
CA LEU A 41 -19.69 13.01 8.73
C LEU A 41 -18.32 13.67 8.53
N LEU A 42 -17.40 12.98 7.84
CA LEU A 42 -16.08 13.48 7.48
C LEU A 42 -16.07 14.28 6.16
N GLY A 43 -17.23 14.57 5.57
CA GLY A 43 -17.33 15.35 4.34
C GLY A 43 -17.13 14.58 3.05
N GLY A 44 -17.10 13.27 3.11
CA GLY A 44 -16.98 12.40 1.92
C GLY A 44 -18.22 12.49 1.02
N LYS A 45 -17.97 12.48 -0.30
CA LYS A 45 -19.02 12.63 -1.33
C LYS A 45 -19.31 11.35 -2.08
N GLN A 46 -18.39 10.37 -2.04
CA GLN A 46 -18.51 9.11 -2.77
C GLN A 46 -18.98 8.01 -1.83
N ASP A 47 -19.95 7.23 -2.30
CA ASP A 47 -20.48 6.05 -1.60
C ASP A 47 -19.88 4.72 -2.13
N LYS A 48 -19.07 4.80 -3.20
CA LYS A 48 -18.37 3.68 -3.82
C LYS A 48 -16.93 4.01 -4.09
N ILE A 49 -16.05 3.04 -3.88
CA ILE A 49 -14.63 3.12 -4.16
C ILE A 49 -14.20 1.90 -4.98
N LYS A 50 -13.23 2.08 -5.90
CA LYS A 50 -12.65 0.97 -6.63
C LYS A 50 -11.94 0.03 -5.67
N ALA A 51 -12.14 -1.27 -5.84
CA ALA A 51 -11.48 -2.32 -5.09
C ALA A 51 -10.50 -3.09 -5.98
N TYR A 52 -9.45 -3.61 -5.36
CA TYR A 52 -8.55 -4.57 -5.99
C TYR A 52 -8.46 -5.87 -5.17
N CYS A 53 -8.10 -6.98 -5.84
CA CYS A 53 -7.76 -8.22 -5.15
C CYS A 53 -6.37 -8.11 -4.52
N SER A 54 -6.29 -8.23 -3.20
CA SER A 54 -5.00 -8.31 -2.49
C SER A 54 -4.55 -9.77 -2.41
N CYS A 55 -3.39 -10.09 -3.00
CA CYS A 55 -2.88 -11.44 -3.16
C CYS A 55 -1.64 -11.66 -2.30
N GLY A 56 -1.84 -11.98 -1.03
CA GLY A 56 -0.77 -12.15 -0.04
C GLY A 56 -0.21 -13.57 0.12
N ALA A 57 -0.84 -14.60 -0.46
CA ALA A 57 -0.35 -15.98 -0.33
C ALA A 57 0.87 -16.25 -1.23
N ARG A 58 1.86 -16.98 -0.70
CA ARG A 58 2.99 -17.48 -1.49
C ARG A 58 2.56 -18.76 -2.24
N ILE A 59 2.37 -18.65 -3.54
CA ILE A 59 1.97 -19.75 -4.43
C ILE A 59 2.81 -19.70 -5.71
N PRO A 60 2.95 -20.82 -6.45
CA PRO A 60 3.65 -20.87 -7.72
C PRO A 60 3.13 -19.84 -8.74
N ALA A 61 4.00 -19.43 -9.67
CA ALA A 61 3.66 -18.42 -10.68
C ALA A 61 2.47 -18.85 -11.57
N GLU A 62 2.42 -20.13 -11.95
CA GLU A 62 1.33 -20.69 -12.76
C GLU A 62 0.00 -20.66 -12.03
N GLU A 63 0.00 -21.02 -10.73
CA GLU A 63 -1.20 -20.97 -9.88
C GLU A 63 -1.66 -19.51 -9.69
N ARG A 64 -0.73 -18.57 -9.50
CA ARG A 64 -1.05 -17.14 -9.41
C ARG A 64 -1.68 -16.62 -10.71
N ALA A 65 -1.16 -17.06 -11.85
CA ALA A 65 -1.69 -16.71 -13.17
C ALA A 65 -3.11 -17.25 -13.37
N GLU A 66 -3.40 -18.47 -12.93
CA GLU A 66 -4.74 -19.04 -12.98
C GLU A 66 -5.73 -18.26 -12.10
N LYS A 67 -5.35 -17.99 -10.87
CA LYS A 67 -6.17 -17.13 -9.97
C LYS A 67 -6.43 -15.74 -10.55
N ALA A 68 -5.47 -15.18 -11.27
CA ALA A 68 -5.67 -13.89 -11.93
C ALA A 68 -6.76 -13.96 -13.03
N ARG A 69 -6.86 -15.08 -13.78
CA ARG A 69 -7.97 -15.30 -14.72
C ARG A 69 -9.31 -15.38 -13.99
N GLU A 70 -9.37 -16.14 -12.88
CA GLU A 70 -10.59 -16.22 -12.05
C GLU A 70 -11.03 -14.80 -11.57
N TYR A 71 -10.09 -13.96 -11.13
CA TYR A 71 -10.40 -12.60 -10.67
C TYR A 71 -10.91 -11.71 -11.80
N VAL A 72 -10.38 -11.86 -13.03
CA VAL A 72 -10.92 -11.19 -14.21
C VAL A 72 -12.36 -11.61 -14.48
N GLU A 73 -12.66 -12.91 -14.38
CA GLU A 73 -14.03 -13.46 -14.57
C GLU A 73 -14.98 -12.98 -13.47
N MET A 74 -14.52 -12.84 -12.24
CA MET A 74 -15.27 -12.24 -11.13
C MET A 74 -15.54 -10.73 -11.31
N GLY A 75 -14.91 -10.10 -12.31
CA GLY A 75 -15.12 -8.68 -12.65
C GLY A 75 -14.17 -7.70 -11.98
N PHE A 76 -13.17 -8.17 -11.25
CA PHE A 76 -12.14 -7.28 -10.70
C PHE A 76 -11.36 -6.58 -11.82
N LYS A 77 -10.94 -5.34 -11.55
CA LYS A 77 -10.20 -4.49 -12.50
C LYS A 77 -8.77 -4.24 -12.08
N ALA A 78 -8.39 -4.69 -10.87
CA ALA A 78 -7.05 -4.55 -10.35
C ALA A 78 -6.72 -5.67 -9.36
N MET A 79 -5.43 -6.03 -9.26
CA MET A 79 -4.90 -6.94 -8.25
C MET A 79 -3.56 -6.45 -7.73
N LYS A 80 -3.24 -6.74 -6.45
CA LYS A 80 -1.95 -6.46 -5.85
C LYS A 80 -1.25 -7.76 -5.47
N ILE A 81 -0.03 -7.95 -5.99
CA ILE A 81 0.83 -9.12 -5.75
C ILE A 81 1.84 -8.72 -4.68
N ARG A 82 1.93 -9.50 -3.61
CA ARG A 82 2.93 -9.31 -2.57
C ARG A 82 4.20 -10.08 -2.92
N PHE A 83 5.35 -9.42 -2.82
CA PHE A 83 6.66 -10.04 -2.96
C PHE A 83 7.06 -10.78 -1.68
N HIS A 84 7.63 -11.97 -1.84
CA HIS A 84 7.92 -12.89 -0.74
C HIS A 84 9.26 -13.61 -0.84
N HIS A 85 9.92 -13.59 -2.03
CA HIS A 85 11.11 -14.35 -2.26
C HIS A 85 12.35 -13.55 -1.88
N GLU A 86 13.36 -14.23 -1.34
CA GLU A 86 14.68 -13.66 -1.11
C GLU A 86 15.29 -13.14 -2.43
N ASP A 87 15.22 -13.97 -3.46
CA ASP A 87 15.53 -13.55 -4.82
C ASP A 87 14.32 -12.88 -5.48
N VAL A 88 14.34 -11.58 -5.56
CA VAL A 88 13.27 -10.78 -6.17
C VAL A 88 12.97 -11.17 -7.63
N ARG A 89 13.89 -11.85 -8.32
CA ARG A 89 13.65 -12.34 -9.69
C ARG A 89 12.55 -13.41 -9.73
N GLU A 90 12.40 -14.19 -8.66
CA GLU A 90 11.30 -15.17 -8.56
C GLU A 90 9.94 -14.46 -8.40
N ASP A 91 9.90 -13.37 -7.65
CA ASP A 91 8.68 -12.55 -7.55
C ASP A 91 8.34 -11.87 -8.89
N ILE A 92 9.34 -11.37 -9.61
CA ILE A 92 9.14 -10.77 -10.94
C ILE A 92 8.57 -11.81 -11.92
N LYS A 93 9.02 -13.07 -11.90
CA LYS A 93 8.44 -14.15 -12.72
C LYS A 93 6.95 -14.37 -12.43
N VAL A 94 6.52 -14.22 -11.16
CA VAL A 94 5.10 -14.29 -10.82
C VAL A 94 4.31 -13.18 -11.53
N VAL A 95 4.86 -11.96 -11.55
CA VAL A 95 4.23 -10.83 -12.26
C VAL A 95 4.19 -11.07 -13.77
N GLU A 96 5.29 -11.57 -14.35
CA GLU A 96 5.36 -11.94 -15.77
C GLU A 96 4.31 -12.99 -16.16
N ALA A 97 4.16 -14.05 -15.35
CA ALA A 97 3.18 -15.11 -15.57
C ALA A 97 1.76 -14.56 -15.50
N VAL A 98 1.47 -13.71 -14.51
CA VAL A 98 0.16 -13.05 -14.38
C VAL A 98 -0.11 -12.15 -15.59
N ARG A 99 0.83 -11.27 -15.94
CA ARG A 99 0.67 -10.37 -17.11
C ARG A 99 0.45 -11.16 -18.39
N GLY A 100 1.22 -12.24 -18.60
CA GLY A 100 1.04 -13.15 -19.75
C GLY A 100 -0.34 -13.82 -19.79
N ALA A 101 -0.90 -14.13 -18.61
CA ALA A 101 -2.17 -14.83 -18.50
C ALA A 101 -3.39 -13.93 -18.73
N ILE A 102 -3.35 -12.68 -18.29
CA ILE A 102 -4.51 -11.76 -18.31
C ILE A 102 -4.37 -10.61 -19.32
N GLY A 103 -3.17 -10.37 -19.87
CA GLY A 103 -2.92 -9.20 -20.71
C GLY A 103 -3.28 -7.90 -19.96
N ASP A 104 -3.96 -6.96 -20.63
CA ASP A 104 -4.35 -5.66 -20.06
C ASP A 104 -5.77 -5.65 -19.45
N LYS A 105 -6.35 -6.83 -19.20
CA LYS A 105 -7.71 -6.93 -18.66
C LYS A 105 -7.83 -6.43 -17.23
N MET A 106 -6.71 -6.38 -16.50
CA MET A 106 -6.67 -5.95 -15.11
C MET A 106 -5.35 -5.23 -14.83
N GLU A 107 -5.40 -4.18 -14.02
CA GLU A 107 -4.24 -3.49 -13.48
C GLU A 107 -3.49 -4.40 -12.50
N ILE A 108 -2.18 -4.44 -12.58
CA ILE A 108 -1.32 -5.17 -11.64
C ILE A 108 -0.58 -4.16 -10.77
N MET A 109 -0.66 -4.32 -9.47
CA MET A 109 0.12 -3.60 -8.48
C MET A 109 1.04 -4.58 -7.76
N VAL A 110 2.16 -4.09 -7.27
CA VAL A 110 3.14 -4.89 -6.54
C VAL A 110 3.43 -4.25 -5.19
N ASP A 111 3.50 -5.10 -4.16
CA ASP A 111 3.90 -4.72 -2.82
C ASP A 111 5.26 -5.34 -2.50
N GLY A 112 6.30 -4.51 -2.38
CA GLY A 112 7.67 -4.94 -2.10
C GLY A 112 7.91 -5.31 -0.64
N ASN A 113 7.03 -4.88 0.28
CA ASN A 113 7.12 -5.12 1.73
C ASN A 113 8.49 -4.75 2.33
N GLN A 114 9.08 -3.65 1.90
CA GLN A 114 10.37 -3.20 2.40
C GLN A 114 10.27 -2.08 3.44
N ALA A 115 9.06 -1.61 3.77
CA ALA A 115 8.90 -0.51 4.72
C ALA A 115 9.32 -0.85 6.15
N TRP A 116 9.31 -2.12 6.50
CA TRP A 116 9.64 -2.62 7.84
C TRP A 116 10.15 -4.06 7.80
N LYS A 117 10.76 -4.52 8.90
CA LYS A 117 11.19 -5.90 9.09
C LYS A 117 10.86 -6.36 10.50
N MET A 118 10.57 -7.65 10.63
CA MET A 118 10.44 -8.29 11.93
C MET A 118 11.82 -8.55 12.54
N PRO A 119 11.95 -8.64 13.88
CA PRO A 119 13.25 -8.91 14.54
C PRO A 119 13.94 -10.21 14.10
N TRP A 120 13.19 -11.15 13.57
CA TRP A 120 13.71 -12.44 13.06
C TRP A 120 13.97 -12.46 11.55
N ASP A 121 13.67 -11.39 10.82
CA ASP A 121 14.00 -11.27 9.41
C ASP A 121 15.50 -11.06 9.24
N VAL A 122 16.15 -11.95 8.53
CA VAL A 122 17.61 -11.90 8.30
C VAL A 122 17.99 -11.08 7.06
N GLU A 123 17.03 -10.86 6.17
CA GLU A 123 17.24 -10.11 4.95
C GLU A 123 17.26 -8.60 5.21
N ARG A 124 18.14 -7.91 4.50
CA ARG A 124 18.17 -6.45 4.53
C ARG A 124 17.05 -5.86 3.69
N ILE A 125 16.47 -4.77 4.18
CA ILE A 125 15.62 -3.88 3.37
C ILE A 125 16.39 -3.47 2.11
N TRP A 126 15.67 -3.32 1.00
CA TRP A 126 16.28 -2.85 -0.24
C TRP A 126 16.89 -1.46 -0.06
N ASP A 127 18.05 -1.27 -0.66
CA ASP A 127 18.60 0.06 -0.88
C ASP A 127 17.98 0.71 -2.13
N LEU A 128 18.22 2.01 -2.31
CA LEU A 128 17.72 2.77 -3.46
C LEU A 128 18.14 2.13 -4.78
N LYS A 129 19.38 1.61 -4.89
CA LYS A 129 19.88 1.00 -6.10
C LYS A 129 19.11 -0.27 -6.47
N LYS A 130 18.77 -1.11 -5.49
CA LYS A 130 17.95 -2.31 -5.70
C LYS A 130 16.51 -1.92 -6.05
N ALA A 131 15.93 -0.96 -5.32
CA ALA A 131 14.58 -0.48 -5.58
C ALA A 131 14.41 0.07 -7.01
N VAL A 132 15.36 0.90 -7.49
CA VAL A 132 15.36 1.41 -8.88
C VAL A 132 15.40 0.28 -9.90
N LYS A 133 16.24 -0.76 -9.68
CA LYS A 133 16.31 -1.90 -10.60
C LYS A 133 14.99 -2.65 -10.66
N VAL A 134 14.39 -2.93 -9.51
CA VAL A 134 13.11 -3.64 -9.44
C VAL A 134 12.00 -2.81 -10.10
N ALA A 135 11.92 -1.53 -9.77
CA ALA A 135 10.95 -0.61 -10.36
C ALA A 135 11.00 -0.64 -11.90
N ARG A 136 12.20 -0.54 -12.47
CA ARG A 136 12.40 -0.57 -13.94
C ARG A 136 12.00 -1.90 -14.60
N GLU A 137 12.18 -3.04 -13.91
CA GLU A 137 11.67 -4.32 -14.44
C GLU A 137 10.13 -4.36 -14.39
N LEU A 138 9.53 -3.84 -13.32
CA LEU A 138 8.08 -3.77 -13.19
C LEU A 138 7.43 -2.77 -14.18
N GLU A 139 8.12 -1.70 -14.55
CA GLU A 139 7.69 -0.78 -15.62
C GLU A 139 7.51 -1.50 -16.95
N LYS A 140 8.46 -2.38 -17.34
CA LYS A 140 8.37 -3.16 -18.56
C LYS A 140 7.15 -4.09 -18.61
N LEU A 141 6.66 -4.50 -17.43
CA LEU A 141 5.49 -5.35 -17.26
C LEU A 141 4.19 -4.54 -17.11
N GLY A 142 4.24 -3.22 -17.21
CA GLY A 142 3.09 -2.34 -17.07
C GLY A 142 2.47 -2.37 -15.66
N VAL A 143 3.28 -2.55 -14.62
CA VAL A 143 2.78 -2.51 -13.24
C VAL A 143 2.36 -1.09 -12.88
N TYR A 144 1.20 -0.95 -12.26
CA TYR A 144 0.58 0.34 -11.97
C TYR A 144 1.26 1.10 -10.83
N TRP A 145 1.63 0.39 -9.74
CA TRP A 145 2.48 0.94 -8.68
C TRP A 145 3.39 -0.13 -8.04
N LEU A 146 4.47 0.34 -7.44
CA LEU A 146 5.31 -0.40 -6.52
C LEU A 146 5.12 0.16 -5.10
N GLU A 147 4.54 -0.65 -4.20
CA GLU A 147 4.25 -0.31 -2.83
C GLU A 147 5.42 -0.71 -1.92
N GLU A 148 5.72 0.14 -0.95
CA GLU A 148 6.75 -0.07 0.08
C GLU A 148 8.12 -0.56 -0.44
N PRO A 149 8.73 0.09 -1.43
CA PRO A 149 10.01 -0.35 -1.97
C PRO A 149 11.22 -0.09 -1.07
N LEU A 150 11.08 0.78 -0.07
CA LEU A 150 12.12 1.21 0.87
C LEU A 150 11.55 1.33 2.28
N HIS A 151 12.42 1.52 3.28
CA HIS A 151 11.98 1.74 4.66
C HIS A 151 11.03 2.94 4.77
N HIS A 152 9.95 2.81 5.55
CA HIS A 152 8.89 3.81 5.68
C HIS A 152 9.35 5.21 6.12
N ALA A 153 10.50 5.30 6.80
CA ALA A 153 11.09 6.56 7.25
C ALA A 153 12.18 7.11 6.32
N ASP A 154 12.46 6.44 5.20
CA ASP A 154 13.48 6.88 4.23
C ASP A 154 12.86 7.80 3.17
N TYR A 155 12.27 8.90 3.63
CA TYR A 155 11.50 9.84 2.80
C TYR A 155 12.30 10.40 1.62
N ASP A 156 13.59 10.68 1.83
CA ASP A 156 14.44 11.29 0.80
C ASP A 156 14.76 10.29 -0.32
N ASN A 157 15.06 9.03 0.00
CA ASN A 157 15.28 8.03 -1.03
C ASN A 157 13.99 7.57 -1.70
N LEU A 158 12.85 7.60 -1.02
CA LEU A 158 11.53 7.40 -1.65
C LEU A 158 11.25 8.48 -2.69
N ALA A 159 11.49 9.76 -2.38
CA ALA A 159 11.35 10.87 -3.31
C ALA A 159 12.32 10.71 -4.51
N ARG A 160 13.58 10.37 -4.25
CA ARG A 160 14.57 10.10 -5.32
C ARG A 160 14.18 8.92 -6.21
N LEU A 161 13.66 7.84 -5.63
CA LEU A 161 13.19 6.68 -6.40
C LEU A 161 12.09 7.10 -7.37
N ARG A 162 11.15 7.90 -6.91
CA ARG A 162 10.06 8.47 -7.69
C ARG A 162 10.55 9.34 -8.85
N GLU A 163 11.62 10.14 -8.63
CA GLU A 163 12.25 10.95 -9.68
C GLU A 163 13.03 10.11 -10.70
N MET A 164 13.51 8.92 -10.31
CA MET A 164 14.36 8.05 -11.14
C MET A 164 13.58 7.01 -11.95
N THR A 165 12.28 6.88 -11.73
CA THR A 165 11.43 5.84 -12.32
C THR A 165 10.08 6.41 -12.75
N ASP A 166 9.43 5.77 -13.71
CA ASP A 166 8.12 6.19 -14.22
C ASP A 166 6.97 5.43 -13.52
N ILE A 167 7.27 4.35 -12.78
CA ILE A 167 6.27 3.62 -11.99
C ILE A 167 5.85 4.45 -10.78
N ARG A 168 4.56 4.43 -10.45
CA ARG A 168 4.09 5.09 -9.23
C ARG A 168 4.64 4.40 -8.00
N ILE A 169 5.07 5.18 -7.03
CA ILE A 169 5.52 4.71 -5.73
C ILE A 169 4.38 4.90 -4.72
N ALA A 170 4.02 3.82 -4.05
CA ALA A 170 2.96 3.79 -3.05
C ALA A 170 3.50 3.39 -1.67
N GLY A 171 2.78 3.78 -0.61
CA GLY A 171 3.14 3.39 0.73
C GLY A 171 2.35 4.16 1.79
N GLY A 172 2.77 4.01 3.06
CA GLY A 172 2.18 4.75 4.17
C GLY A 172 1.52 3.88 5.24
N GLU A 173 1.38 2.55 5.05
CA GLU A 173 0.76 1.68 6.04
C GLU A 173 1.51 1.67 7.38
N MET A 174 2.82 1.93 7.37
CA MET A 174 3.63 2.05 8.58
C MET A 174 3.69 3.46 9.15
N ASN A 175 3.25 4.47 8.42
CA ASN A 175 3.16 5.85 8.88
C ASN A 175 1.86 6.06 9.66
N ARG A 176 1.87 6.90 10.70
CA ARG A 176 0.78 6.87 11.68
C ARG A 176 0.22 8.22 12.04
N ARG A 177 1.04 9.25 11.98
CA ARG A 177 0.69 10.58 12.47
C ARG A 177 0.53 11.54 11.30
N TRP A 178 -0.28 12.55 11.52
CA TRP A 178 -0.43 13.64 10.56
C TRP A 178 0.91 14.21 10.07
N HIS A 179 1.90 14.29 10.96
CA HIS A 179 3.23 14.78 10.61
C HIS A 179 3.95 13.89 9.60
N ASP A 180 3.85 12.57 9.76
CA ASP A 180 4.44 11.62 8.82
C ASP A 180 3.86 11.83 7.41
N PHE A 181 2.53 11.91 7.30
CA PHE A 181 1.86 12.11 6.00
C PHE A 181 2.15 13.49 5.39
N ARG A 182 2.22 14.54 6.23
CA ARG A 182 2.62 15.86 5.77
C ARG A 182 4.05 15.82 5.23
N ASP A 183 4.98 15.23 5.96
CA ASP A 183 6.39 15.17 5.56
C ASP A 183 6.58 14.33 4.29
N LEU A 184 5.82 13.22 4.15
CA LEU A 184 5.75 12.43 2.90
C LEU A 184 5.26 13.27 1.72
N ALA A 185 4.22 14.08 1.92
CA ALA A 185 3.66 14.95 0.88
C ALA A 185 4.61 16.11 0.54
N ASP A 186 5.17 16.78 1.55
CA ASP A 186 6.09 17.91 1.36
C ASP A 186 7.37 17.50 0.63
N LYS A 187 7.87 16.30 0.88
CA LYS A 187 9.03 15.72 0.20
C LYS A 187 8.69 15.07 -1.14
N GLY A 188 7.42 14.84 -1.43
CA GLY A 188 7.00 14.12 -2.62
C GLY A 188 7.47 12.65 -2.61
N SER A 189 7.39 11.98 -1.47
CA SER A 189 7.93 10.63 -1.30
C SER A 189 7.09 9.55 -1.97
N TYR A 190 5.78 9.75 -2.09
CA TYR A 190 4.84 8.82 -2.72
C TYR A 190 3.97 9.52 -3.77
N ASP A 191 3.48 8.73 -4.73
CA ASP A 191 2.45 9.11 -5.70
C ASP A 191 1.05 8.71 -5.21
N VAL A 192 0.99 7.63 -4.40
CA VAL A 192 -0.25 7.02 -3.89
C VAL A 192 -0.11 6.70 -2.41
#